data_93dee993ef4ebf7927915c1eeaccb200
#
_entry.id   93dee993ef4ebf7927915c1eeaccb200
#
_cell.length_a   1.000
_cell.length_b   1.000
_cell.length_c   1.000
_cell.angle_alpha   90.00
_cell.angle_beta   90.00
_cell.angle_gamma   90.00
#
_symmetry.space_group_name_H-M   'P 1'
#
loop_
_entity.id
_entity.type
_entity.pdbx_description
1 polymer ?
#
loop_
_entity_poly.entity_id
_entity_poly.type
_entity_poly.pdbx_seq_one_letter_code
_entity_poly.pdbx_strand_id
1 'polypeptide(L)'
;VPYLEISNIGGGGAKIQAVEGRPMGDIYVQVPQMNENGEYLVSDKGLYMNQTELQRVGNINPDGVGGLFSSFSYKNIFLDFSIDFRIGGDVINEMYQYSTASGLTPESLQFRDTEHGGLSYYYPGNNNASGVPVQVDPSLGAGPNGETVYHDGVILPGVVASTGEKNTRIIPAGYYYNQTYNWGTQPEQLTYRHSVFDNSYVKLRELTIGYQFPEKLISKLGMTRLSVSVFGRNLFYFYKALKNYDAESSVGTSWASQAVVGGSTTATRNFGVSLRASF
;
A
#
# COMPACT_ATOMS: atom_id res chain seq x y z
N VAL A 1 -13.69 26.84 -0.93
CA VAL A 1 -13.62 26.78 0.54
C VAL A 1 -12.18 27.06 0.94
N PRO A 2 -11.93 27.95 1.93
CA PRO A 2 -10.58 28.20 2.44
C PRO A 2 -9.91 26.93 2.97
N TYR A 3 -8.64 26.77 2.66
CA TYR A 3 -7.85 25.65 3.17
C TYR A 3 -6.42 26.07 3.52
N LEU A 4 -5.79 25.32 4.42
CA LEU A 4 -4.37 25.42 4.75
C LEU A 4 -3.68 24.12 4.28
N GLU A 5 -2.69 24.25 3.41
CA GLU A 5 -1.81 23.14 3.04
C GLU A 5 -0.86 22.84 4.21
N ILE A 6 -0.91 21.62 4.73
CA ILE A 6 -0.08 21.17 5.85
C ILE A 6 1.15 20.45 5.33
N SER A 7 0.99 19.62 4.30
CA SER A 7 2.08 18.88 3.68
C SER A 7 1.83 18.68 2.20
N ASN A 8 2.90 18.75 1.43
CA ASN A 8 2.93 18.49 -0.01
C ASN A 8 3.80 17.25 -0.26
N ILE A 9 3.27 16.28 -0.96
CA ILE A 9 3.89 14.97 -1.19
C ILE A 9 4.03 14.79 -2.69
N GLY A 10 5.18 14.28 -3.12
CA GLY A 10 5.42 13.95 -4.53
C GLY A 10 5.28 15.12 -5.49
N GLY A 11 5.78 16.30 -5.13
CA GLY A 11 5.78 17.45 -6.02
C GLY A 11 4.39 18.02 -6.34
N GLY A 12 3.38 17.75 -5.48
CA GLY A 12 2.03 18.28 -5.62
C GLY A 12 0.96 17.29 -6.03
N GLY A 13 1.33 16.04 -6.31
CA GLY A 13 0.38 14.98 -6.67
C GLY A 13 -0.48 14.48 -5.49
N ALA A 14 -0.02 14.73 -4.25
CA ALA A 14 -0.79 14.49 -3.04
C ALA A 14 -0.55 15.61 -2.01
N LYS A 15 -1.57 15.97 -1.26
CA LYS A 15 -1.52 17.01 -0.24
C LYS A 15 -2.30 16.60 0.99
N ILE A 16 -1.80 16.99 2.16
CA ILE A 16 -2.54 16.93 3.41
C ILE A 16 -2.99 18.34 3.74
N GLN A 17 -4.29 18.51 3.95
CA GLN A 17 -4.91 19.82 4.11
C GLN A 17 -5.79 19.90 5.36
N ALA A 18 -5.90 21.09 5.90
CA ALA A 18 -6.99 21.50 6.79
C ALA A 18 -7.95 22.36 5.98
N VAL A 19 -9.19 21.93 5.87
CA VAL A 19 -10.25 22.59 5.11
C VAL A 19 -11.31 23.08 6.08
N GLU A 20 -11.78 24.31 5.92
CA GLU A 20 -12.80 24.91 6.79
C GLU A 20 -14.07 24.04 6.85
N GLY A 21 -14.56 23.78 8.06
CA GLY A 21 -15.74 22.94 8.31
C GLY A 21 -15.48 21.43 8.22
N ARG A 22 -14.22 20.98 8.11
CA ARG A 22 -13.85 19.57 8.04
C ARG A 22 -12.82 19.20 9.10
N PRO A 23 -12.70 17.91 9.48
CA PRO A 23 -11.59 17.44 10.29
C PRO A 23 -10.25 17.75 9.64
N MET A 24 -9.28 18.21 10.41
CA MET A 24 -7.91 18.43 9.93
C MET A 24 -7.28 17.11 9.44
N GLY A 25 -6.48 17.16 8.39
CA GLY A 25 -5.75 16.01 7.89
C GLY A 25 -6.39 15.30 6.70
N ASP A 26 -7.30 15.96 6.00
CA ASP A 26 -7.84 15.43 4.75
C ASP A 26 -6.72 15.23 3.71
N ILE A 27 -6.75 14.08 3.05
CA ILE A 27 -5.84 13.71 1.96
C ILE A 27 -6.49 14.06 0.64
N TYR A 28 -5.82 14.90 -0.12
CA TYR A 28 -6.19 15.30 -1.48
C TYR A 28 -5.15 14.78 -2.45
N VAL A 29 -5.58 14.10 -3.50
CA VAL A 29 -4.69 13.47 -4.50
C VAL A 29 -5.21 13.66 -5.91
N GLN A 30 -4.31 13.46 -6.88
CA GLN A 30 -4.71 13.28 -8.26
C GLN A 30 -5.50 11.99 -8.43
N VAL A 31 -6.61 12.08 -9.17
CA VAL A 31 -7.46 10.95 -9.52
C VAL A 31 -7.68 10.92 -11.03
N PRO A 32 -7.95 9.75 -11.63
CA PRO A 32 -8.31 9.67 -13.04
C PRO A 32 -9.55 10.55 -13.34
N GLN A 33 -9.49 11.26 -14.46
CA GLN A 33 -10.58 12.10 -14.94
C GLN A 33 -11.69 11.23 -15.54
N MET A 34 -12.94 11.63 -15.31
CA MET A 34 -14.13 11.01 -15.93
C MET A 34 -14.92 12.07 -16.70
N ASN A 35 -15.64 11.63 -17.74
CA ASN A 35 -16.64 12.45 -18.42
C ASN A 35 -17.96 12.52 -17.63
N GLU A 36 -18.93 13.25 -18.15
CA GLU A 36 -20.26 13.40 -17.53
C GLU A 36 -21.04 12.08 -17.41
N ASN A 37 -20.71 11.08 -18.22
CA ASN A 37 -21.33 9.75 -18.19
C ASN A 37 -20.64 8.80 -17.18
N GLY A 38 -19.58 9.24 -16.49
CA GLY A 38 -18.82 8.42 -15.55
C GLY A 38 -17.80 7.48 -16.21
N GLU A 39 -17.46 7.72 -17.49
CA GLU A 39 -16.43 6.95 -18.19
C GLU A 39 -15.06 7.62 -18.01
N TYR A 40 -14.02 6.81 -17.79
CA TYR A 40 -12.66 7.32 -17.69
C TYR A 40 -12.18 7.96 -19.00
N LEU A 41 -11.53 9.11 -18.89
CA LEU A 41 -10.87 9.75 -20.02
C LEU A 41 -9.47 9.15 -20.20
N VAL A 42 -9.23 8.71 -21.43
CA VAL A 42 -7.96 8.13 -21.89
C VAL A 42 -7.31 9.10 -22.87
N SER A 43 -6.02 9.33 -22.71
CA SER A 43 -5.24 10.15 -23.64
C SER A 43 -5.01 9.41 -24.98
N ASP A 44 -4.57 10.15 -25.99
CA ASP A 44 -4.17 9.56 -27.29
C ASP A 44 -3.01 8.57 -27.17
N LYS A 45 -2.31 8.54 -26.01
CA LYS A 45 -1.27 7.55 -25.70
C LYS A 45 -1.83 6.25 -25.09
N GLY A 46 -3.12 6.17 -24.82
CA GLY A 46 -3.78 4.99 -24.23
C GLY A 46 -3.73 4.93 -22.70
N LEU A 47 -3.35 6.00 -22.01
CA LEU A 47 -3.26 6.10 -20.55
C LEU A 47 -4.40 6.93 -19.98
N TYR A 48 -4.82 6.64 -18.74
CA TYR A 48 -5.76 7.50 -18.03
C TYR A 48 -5.20 8.91 -17.83
N MET A 49 -6.05 9.90 -17.99
CA MET A 49 -5.73 11.29 -17.66
C MET A 49 -6.13 11.59 -16.23
N ASN A 50 -5.28 12.30 -15.50
CA ASN A 50 -5.60 12.77 -14.15
C ASN A 50 -6.35 14.10 -14.21
N GLN A 51 -7.21 14.33 -13.21
CA GLN A 51 -7.83 15.63 -13.02
C GLN A 51 -6.79 16.68 -12.64
N THR A 52 -7.00 17.91 -13.09
CA THR A 52 -6.15 19.04 -12.71
C THR A 52 -6.30 19.40 -11.24
N GLU A 53 -7.53 19.32 -10.72
CA GLU A 53 -7.82 19.58 -9.32
C GLU A 53 -7.73 18.32 -8.49
N LEU A 54 -7.06 18.43 -7.34
CA LEU A 54 -6.94 17.32 -6.41
C LEU A 54 -8.29 17.00 -5.77
N GLN A 55 -8.59 15.72 -5.63
CA GLN A 55 -9.80 15.23 -5.00
C GLN A 55 -9.51 14.67 -3.60
N ARG A 56 -10.43 14.91 -2.67
CA ARG A 56 -10.37 14.31 -1.35
C ARG A 56 -10.61 12.80 -1.46
N VAL A 57 -9.71 12.01 -0.87
CA VAL A 57 -9.79 10.55 -0.92
C VAL A 57 -9.76 9.88 0.46
N GLY A 58 -9.42 10.62 1.51
CA GLY A 58 -9.33 10.08 2.86
C GLY A 58 -8.94 11.11 3.90
N ASN A 59 -8.60 10.64 5.10
CA ASN A 59 -8.08 11.45 6.21
C ASN A 59 -7.00 10.66 6.96
N ILE A 60 -5.92 11.33 7.37
CA ILE A 60 -4.80 10.68 8.07
C ILE A 60 -5.12 10.28 9.52
N ASN A 61 -6.12 10.93 10.13
CA ASN A 61 -6.48 10.63 11.50
C ASN A 61 -7.28 9.33 11.59
N PRO A 62 -6.96 8.46 12.52
CA PRO A 62 -7.81 7.29 12.79
C PRO A 62 -9.14 7.71 13.43
N ASP A 63 -10.17 6.94 13.18
CA ASP A 63 -11.46 7.05 13.87
C ASP A 63 -11.33 6.62 15.34
N GLY A 64 -10.40 5.70 15.62
CA GLY A 64 -10.10 5.25 16.96
C GLY A 64 -8.76 4.53 17.06
N VAL A 65 -8.12 4.68 18.21
CA VAL A 65 -6.94 3.90 18.61
C VAL A 65 -7.15 3.39 20.03
N GLY A 66 -6.65 2.21 20.34
CA GLY A 66 -6.76 1.67 21.68
C GLY A 66 -5.94 0.40 21.86
N GLY A 67 -6.02 -0.13 23.06
CA GLY A 67 -5.35 -1.37 23.41
C GLY A 67 -6.07 -2.12 24.52
N LEU A 68 -5.85 -3.42 24.53
CA LEU A 68 -6.29 -4.33 25.58
C LEU A 68 -5.05 -4.96 26.20
N PHE A 69 -4.92 -4.82 27.50
CA PHE A 69 -3.96 -5.59 28.31
C PHE A 69 -4.72 -6.58 29.21
N SER A 70 -4.26 -7.82 29.26
CA SER A 70 -4.82 -8.83 30.15
C SER A 70 -3.73 -9.67 30.80
N SER A 71 -3.95 -10.02 32.06
CA SER A 71 -3.09 -10.90 32.86
C SER A 71 -3.92 -12.00 33.45
N PHE A 72 -3.50 -13.23 33.26
CA PHE A 72 -4.12 -14.43 33.80
C PHE A 72 -3.10 -15.21 34.61
N SER A 73 -3.55 -15.76 35.74
CA SER A 73 -2.73 -16.66 36.51
C SER A 73 -3.57 -17.88 36.93
N TYR A 74 -2.95 -19.04 36.80
CA TYR A 74 -3.53 -20.29 37.28
C TYR A 74 -2.46 -21.13 37.96
N LYS A 75 -2.60 -21.33 39.25
CA LYS A 75 -1.58 -21.96 40.10
C LYS A 75 -0.24 -21.19 39.98
N ASN A 76 0.75 -21.83 39.40
CA ASN A 76 2.10 -21.29 39.23
C ASN A 76 2.38 -20.75 37.86
N ILE A 77 1.44 -20.82 36.91
CA ILE A 77 1.57 -20.32 35.56
C ILE A 77 0.92 -18.95 35.46
N PHE A 78 1.57 -18.03 34.79
CA PHE A 78 0.99 -16.75 34.41
C PHE A 78 1.11 -16.50 32.91
N LEU A 79 0.13 -15.78 32.36
CA LEU A 79 0.01 -15.40 30.98
C LEU A 79 -0.37 -13.92 30.92
N ASP A 80 0.50 -13.10 30.34
CA ASP A 80 0.23 -11.69 30.08
C ASP A 80 0.22 -11.46 28.58
N PHE A 81 -0.73 -10.67 28.08
CA PHE A 81 -0.71 -10.25 26.70
C PHE A 81 -1.24 -8.83 26.54
N SER A 82 -0.80 -8.17 25.47
CA SER A 82 -1.34 -6.91 25.02
C SER A 82 -1.67 -6.95 23.54
N ILE A 83 -2.81 -6.36 23.20
CA ILE A 83 -3.31 -6.21 21.83
C ILE A 83 -3.52 -4.72 21.60
N ASP A 84 -2.97 -4.19 20.50
CA ASP A 84 -3.22 -2.84 20.05
C ASP A 84 -4.11 -2.87 18.82
N PHE A 85 -4.93 -1.84 18.66
CA PHE A 85 -5.74 -1.66 17.46
C PHE A 85 -5.79 -0.21 17.02
N ARG A 86 -5.92 -0.04 15.72
CA ARG A 86 -6.21 1.21 15.02
C ARG A 86 -7.37 0.96 14.07
N ILE A 87 -8.34 1.87 14.06
CA ILE A 87 -9.49 1.85 13.17
C ILE A 87 -9.45 3.12 12.33
N GLY A 88 -9.47 2.98 11.02
CA GLY A 88 -9.40 4.12 10.10
C GLY A 88 -8.04 4.81 10.09
N GLY A 89 -8.02 5.96 9.46
CA GLY A 89 -6.83 6.73 9.14
C GLY A 89 -6.11 6.18 7.93
N ASP A 90 -6.09 6.99 6.87
CA ASP A 90 -5.49 6.58 5.60
C ASP A 90 -4.01 6.95 5.56
N VAL A 91 -3.25 6.18 4.78
CA VAL A 91 -1.84 6.43 4.51
C VAL A 91 -1.58 6.49 3.02
N ILE A 92 -0.61 7.30 2.63
CA ILE A 92 -0.06 7.36 1.28
C ILE A 92 1.16 6.45 1.25
N ASN A 93 1.10 5.37 0.46
CA ASN A 93 2.18 4.40 0.36
C ASN A 93 3.03 4.64 -0.89
N GLU A 94 4.04 5.49 -0.76
CA GLU A 94 4.99 5.77 -1.85
C GLU A 94 5.84 4.55 -2.22
N MET A 95 6.14 3.67 -1.25
CA MET A 95 6.88 2.45 -1.54
C MET A 95 6.08 1.51 -2.44
N TYR A 96 4.76 1.37 -2.21
CA TYR A 96 3.88 0.63 -3.11
C TYR A 96 3.90 1.24 -4.51
N GLN A 97 3.84 2.56 -4.59
CA GLN A 97 3.83 3.29 -5.85
C GLN A 97 5.09 2.99 -6.68
N TYR A 98 6.27 3.21 -6.12
CA TYR A 98 7.53 2.94 -6.82
C TYR A 98 7.75 1.46 -7.14
N SER A 99 7.38 0.58 -6.22
CA SER A 99 7.48 -0.85 -6.44
C SER A 99 6.57 -1.31 -7.58
N THR A 100 5.35 -0.75 -7.67
CA THR A 100 4.41 -1.06 -8.75
C THR A 100 4.88 -0.50 -10.09
N ALA A 101 5.38 0.75 -10.12
CA ALA A 101 5.99 1.34 -11.31
C ALA A 101 7.15 0.49 -11.85
N SER A 102 7.92 -0.12 -10.96
CA SER A 102 9.07 -0.96 -11.28
C SER A 102 8.73 -2.44 -11.52
N GLY A 103 7.46 -2.81 -11.42
CA GLY A 103 7.01 -4.19 -11.63
C GLY A 103 7.32 -5.15 -10.48
N LEU A 104 7.47 -4.67 -9.25
CA LEU A 104 7.88 -5.43 -8.07
C LEU A 104 6.72 -5.80 -7.13
N THR A 105 5.49 -5.45 -7.47
CA THR A 105 4.30 -5.82 -6.69
C THR A 105 3.53 -6.97 -7.35
N PRO A 106 2.77 -7.77 -6.58
CA PRO A 106 1.91 -8.80 -7.15
C PRO A 106 0.90 -8.25 -8.17
N GLU A 107 0.38 -7.05 -7.94
CA GLU A 107 -0.57 -6.37 -8.83
C GLU A 107 0.05 -6.08 -10.20
N SER A 108 1.35 -5.83 -10.26
CA SER A 108 2.07 -5.57 -11.51
C SER A 108 2.33 -6.81 -12.36
N LEU A 109 1.93 -8.00 -11.90
CA LEU A 109 1.89 -9.22 -12.72
C LEU A 109 0.70 -9.20 -13.70
N GLN A 110 -0.36 -8.45 -13.40
CA GLN A 110 -1.50 -8.31 -14.29
C GLN A 110 -1.05 -7.75 -15.64
N PHE A 111 -1.56 -8.32 -16.71
CA PHE A 111 -1.26 -8.00 -18.12
C PHE A 111 0.17 -8.33 -18.59
N ARG A 112 1.05 -8.93 -17.80
CA ARG A 112 2.42 -9.25 -18.22
C ARG A 112 2.54 -10.30 -19.31
N ASP A 113 1.59 -11.17 -19.39
CA ASP A 113 1.49 -12.25 -20.37
C ASP A 113 0.03 -12.68 -20.53
N THR A 114 -0.23 -13.62 -21.44
CA THR A 114 -1.58 -14.11 -21.72
C THR A 114 -2.22 -14.81 -20.53
N GLU A 115 -1.44 -15.45 -19.64
CA GLU A 115 -1.96 -16.11 -18.44
C GLU A 115 -2.46 -15.09 -17.41
N HIS A 116 -1.84 -13.91 -17.39
CA HIS A 116 -2.23 -12.79 -16.52
C HIS A 116 -3.10 -11.76 -17.22
N GLY A 117 -3.73 -12.11 -18.35
CA GLY A 117 -4.70 -11.26 -19.06
C GLY A 117 -4.08 -10.28 -20.05
N GLY A 118 -2.80 -10.43 -20.38
CA GLY A 118 -2.14 -9.63 -21.42
C GLY A 118 -2.65 -9.96 -22.81
N LEU A 119 -2.82 -8.93 -23.64
CA LEU A 119 -3.20 -9.04 -25.04
C LEU A 119 -1.96 -9.26 -25.90
N SER A 120 -2.11 -10.07 -26.96
CA SER A 120 -1.05 -10.26 -27.95
C SER A 120 -1.15 -9.22 -29.05
N TYR A 121 -0.01 -8.63 -29.41
CA TYR A 121 0.07 -7.56 -30.40
C TYR A 121 1.45 -7.50 -31.05
N TYR A 122 1.54 -6.82 -32.19
CA TYR A 122 2.80 -6.46 -32.81
C TYR A 122 2.78 -4.99 -33.27
N TYR A 123 3.93 -4.43 -33.50
CA TYR A 123 4.06 -3.12 -34.13
C TYR A 123 4.38 -3.32 -35.62
N PRO A 124 3.56 -2.77 -36.56
CA PRO A 124 3.86 -2.83 -37.98
C PRO A 124 5.29 -2.32 -38.32
N GLY A 125 6.04 -3.13 -39.06
CA GLY A 125 7.44 -2.83 -39.35
C GLY A 125 8.37 -2.77 -38.14
N ASN A 126 8.02 -3.39 -37.03
CA ASN A 126 8.72 -3.34 -35.72
C ASN A 126 8.95 -1.90 -35.21
N ASN A 127 8.09 -0.95 -35.57
CA ASN A 127 8.18 0.45 -35.15
C ASN A 127 7.59 0.65 -33.72
N ASN A 128 8.31 0.24 -32.68
CA ASN A 128 7.89 0.35 -31.30
C ASN A 128 7.88 1.80 -30.79
N ALA A 129 8.61 2.71 -31.44
CA ALA A 129 8.78 4.09 -30.96
C ALA A 129 7.56 4.97 -31.24
N SER A 130 6.90 4.78 -32.39
CA SER A 130 5.79 5.63 -32.83
C SER A 130 4.65 4.86 -33.50
N GLY A 131 4.80 3.56 -33.71
CA GLY A 131 3.78 2.70 -34.31
C GLY A 131 2.53 2.54 -33.43
N VAL A 132 1.41 2.30 -34.08
CA VAL A 132 0.19 1.89 -33.41
C VAL A 132 0.17 0.36 -33.39
N PRO A 133 0.12 -0.26 -32.20
CA PRO A 133 0.13 -1.72 -32.11
C PRO A 133 -1.17 -2.31 -32.66
N VAL A 134 -1.04 -3.47 -33.30
CA VAL A 134 -2.15 -4.24 -33.87
C VAL A 134 -2.33 -5.52 -33.09
N GLN A 135 -3.55 -5.76 -32.58
CA GLN A 135 -3.87 -6.98 -31.85
C GLN A 135 -3.84 -8.21 -32.77
N VAL A 136 -3.34 -9.31 -32.25
CA VAL A 136 -3.29 -10.58 -32.95
C VAL A 136 -3.72 -11.73 -32.05
N ASP A 137 -3.97 -12.88 -32.65
CA ASP A 137 -4.19 -14.13 -31.92
C ASP A 137 -2.93 -14.51 -31.14
N PRO A 138 -3.03 -14.89 -29.85
CA PRO A 138 -1.90 -15.24 -29.00
C PRO A 138 -1.10 -16.47 -29.51
N SER A 139 -1.65 -17.28 -30.37
CA SER A 139 -0.96 -18.43 -30.98
C SER A 139 -0.01 -18.06 -32.12
N LEU A 140 -0.08 -16.82 -32.63
CA LEU A 140 0.80 -16.37 -33.71
C LEU A 140 2.22 -16.12 -33.18
N GLY A 141 3.21 -16.79 -33.77
CA GLY A 141 4.62 -16.62 -33.42
C GLY A 141 5.26 -15.36 -33.99
N ALA A 142 4.65 -14.75 -35.02
CA ALA A 142 5.14 -13.53 -35.67
C ALA A 142 3.99 -12.77 -36.34
N GLY A 143 4.16 -11.46 -36.55
CA GLY A 143 3.28 -10.64 -37.36
C GLY A 143 3.37 -10.97 -38.87
N PRO A 144 2.50 -10.36 -39.71
CA PRO A 144 2.38 -10.72 -41.13
C PRO A 144 3.67 -10.59 -41.96
N ASN A 145 4.57 -9.71 -41.55
CA ASN A 145 5.87 -9.52 -42.24
C ASN A 145 7.06 -9.94 -41.37
N GLY A 146 6.83 -10.83 -40.38
CA GLY A 146 7.86 -11.30 -39.46
C GLY A 146 8.10 -10.38 -38.25
N GLU A 147 7.18 -9.49 -37.96
CA GLU A 147 7.28 -8.62 -36.79
C GLU A 147 7.24 -9.41 -35.48
N THR A 148 7.92 -8.88 -34.47
CA THR A 148 7.89 -9.46 -33.11
C THR A 148 6.51 -9.36 -32.48
N VAL A 149 5.96 -10.46 -32.01
CA VAL A 149 4.71 -10.50 -31.23
C VAL A 149 5.04 -10.35 -29.75
N TYR A 150 4.35 -9.44 -29.10
CA TYR A 150 4.37 -9.21 -27.66
C TYR A 150 3.08 -9.74 -27.03
N HIS A 151 3.11 -10.09 -25.76
CA HIS A 151 1.96 -10.69 -25.05
C HIS A 151 1.56 -9.91 -23.79
N ASP A 152 2.09 -8.71 -23.62
CA ASP A 152 1.89 -7.86 -22.44
C ASP A 152 1.00 -6.64 -22.74
N GLY A 153 0.12 -6.74 -23.73
CA GLY A 153 -0.76 -5.66 -24.10
C GLY A 153 -1.92 -5.44 -23.14
N VAL A 154 -2.29 -4.18 -22.93
CA VAL A 154 -3.49 -3.80 -22.18
C VAL A 154 -4.24 -2.69 -22.94
N ILE A 155 -5.58 -2.76 -22.94
CA ILE A 155 -6.46 -1.68 -23.36
C ILE A 155 -7.18 -1.18 -22.10
N LEU A 156 -6.89 0.06 -21.69
CA LEU A 156 -7.57 0.65 -20.53
C LEU A 156 -9.02 1.00 -20.87
N PRO A 157 -10.01 0.57 -20.06
CA PRO A 157 -11.41 0.92 -20.27
C PRO A 157 -11.64 2.43 -20.21
N GLY A 158 -12.43 2.97 -21.13
CA GLY A 158 -12.78 4.39 -21.18
C GLY A 158 -12.90 4.91 -22.57
N VAL A 159 -13.01 6.24 -22.70
CA VAL A 159 -13.14 6.95 -23.96
C VAL A 159 -11.93 7.86 -24.18
N VAL A 160 -11.50 7.98 -25.43
CA VAL A 160 -10.40 8.87 -25.82
C VAL A 160 -10.85 10.32 -25.65
N ALA A 161 -10.13 11.10 -24.86
CA ALA A 161 -10.52 12.46 -24.49
C ALA A 161 -10.65 13.41 -25.70
N SER A 162 -9.85 13.21 -26.75
CA SER A 162 -9.87 14.03 -27.96
C SER A 162 -11.03 13.74 -28.91
N THR A 163 -11.56 12.51 -28.91
CA THR A 163 -12.58 12.07 -29.88
C THR A 163 -13.90 11.68 -29.25
N GLY A 164 -13.91 11.31 -27.95
CA GLY A 164 -15.07 10.73 -27.26
C GLY A 164 -15.36 9.28 -27.65
N GLU A 165 -14.54 8.66 -28.51
CA GLU A 165 -14.71 7.27 -28.92
C GLU A 165 -14.15 6.31 -27.88
N LYS A 166 -14.66 5.07 -27.86
CA LYS A 166 -14.16 4.01 -26.99
C LYS A 166 -12.66 3.79 -27.23
N ASN A 167 -11.89 3.74 -26.17
CA ASN A 167 -10.45 3.42 -26.27
C ASN A 167 -10.24 1.99 -26.79
N THR A 168 -9.47 1.87 -27.87
CA THR A 168 -9.03 0.61 -28.46
C THR A 168 -7.51 0.49 -28.53
N ARG A 169 -6.78 1.49 -28.01
CA ARG A 169 -5.34 1.51 -28.09
C ARG A 169 -4.71 0.51 -27.14
N ILE A 170 -3.94 -0.40 -27.68
CA ILE A 170 -3.12 -1.33 -26.91
C ILE A 170 -1.85 -0.57 -26.47
N ILE A 171 -1.47 -0.75 -25.20
CA ILE A 171 -0.19 -0.28 -24.66
C ILE A 171 0.49 -1.42 -23.92
N PRO A 172 1.85 -1.47 -23.83
CA PRO A 172 2.56 -2.45 -23.02
C PRO A 172 2.21 -2.30 -21.53
N ALA A 173 2.04 -3.40 -20.80
CA ALA A 173 1.80 -3.38 -19.35
C ALA A 173 2.90 -2.62 -18.61
N GLY A 174 4.17 -2.83 -18.99
CA GLY A 174 5.29 -2.10 -18.39
C GLY A 174 5.19 -0.59 -18.58
N TYR A 175 4.69 -0.12 -19.73
CA TYR A 175 4.44 1.29 -19.98
C TYR A 175 3.29 1.82 -19.10
N TYR A 176 2.17 1.07 -19.01
CA TYR A 176 1.05 1.41 -18.14
C TYR A 176 1.49 1.59 -16.68
N TYR A 177 2.15 0.60 -16.09
CA TYR A 177 2.58 0.67 -14.71
C TYR A 177 3.60 1.78 -14.47
N ASN A 178 4.60 1.90 -15.36
CA ASN A 178 5.59 2.95 -15.22
C ASN A 178 4.98 4.35 -15.27
N GLN A 179 4.12 4.63 -16.25
CA GLN A 179 3.53 5.97 -16.37
C GLN A 179 2.53 6.28 -15.26
N THR A 180 1.65 5.34 -14.93
CA THR A 180 0.59 5.55 -13.93
C THR A 180 1.15 5.71 -12.51
N TYR A 181 2.21 4.99 -12.17
CA TYR A 181 2.74 4.93 -10.80
C TYR A 181 4.09 5.65 -10.62
N ASN A 182 4.73 6.13 -11.67
CA ASN A 182 6.02 6.81 -11.56
C ASN A 182 5.85 8.33 -11.51
N TRP A 183 6.93 9.01 -11.12
CA TRP A 183 7.01 10.45 -11.10
C TRP A 183 6.91 11.04 -12.50
N GLY A 184 6.19 12.14 -12.62
CA GLY A 184 6.09 12.88 -13.84
C GLY A 184 5.15 14.08 -13.73
N THR A 185 5.23 14.95 -14.74
CA THR A 185 4.42 16.16 -14.83
C THR A 185 3.36 16.08 -15.93
N GLN A 186 3.31 14.96 -16.66
CA GLN A 186 2.32 14.77 -17.70
C GLN A 186 0.96 14.41 -17.12
N PRO A 187 -0.15 14.76 -17.77
CA PRO A 187 -1.50 14.46 -17.28
C PRO A 187 -1.76 12.99 -16.98
N GLU A 188 -1.01 12.08 -17.61
CA GLU A 188 -1.16 10.63 -17.46
C GLU A 188 -0.31 10.04 -16.32
N GLN A 189 0.57 10.85 -15.72
CA GLN A 189 1.54 10.34 -14.75
C GLN A 189 1.08 10.56 -13.30
N LEU A 190 1.61 9.73 -12.40
CA LEU A 190 1.53 9.89 -10.97
C LEU A 190 0.10 9.93 -10.40
N THR A 191 -0.65 8.86 -10.62
CA THR A 191 -2.00 8.73 -10.06
C THR A 191 -1.95 8.30 -8.60
N TYR A 192 -1.83 9.24 -7.67
CA TYR A 192 -1.72 8.95 -6.21
C TYR A 192 -2.92 8.21 -5.63
N ARG A 193 -4.11 8.27 -6.27
CA ARG A 193 -5.30 7.56 -5.77
C ARG A 193 -5.04 6.08 -5.51
N HIS A 194 -4.21 5.45 -6.32
CA HIS A 194 -3.85 4.03 -6.19
C HIS A 194 -2.89 3.73 -5.02
N SER A 195 -2.32 4.75 -4.42
CA SER A 195 -1.34 4.65 -3.33
C SER A 195 -1.91 5.02 -1.97
N VAL A 196 -3.20 5.36 -1.89
CA VAL A 196 -3.88 5.68 -0.63
C VAL A 196 -4.63 4.45 -0.12
N PHE A 197 -4.28 4.04 1.09
CA PHE A 197 -4.80 2.83 1.72
C PHE A 197 -5.29 3.10 3.14
N ASP A 198 -6.34 2.37 3.55
CA ASP A 198 -6.75 2.27 4.95
C ASP A 198 -5.62 1.64 5.79
N ASN A 199 -5.34 2.24 6.95
CA ASN A 199 -4.32 1.80 7.88
C ASN A 199 -4.91 1.17 9.17
N SER A 200 -6.08 0.57 9.07
CA SER A 200 -6.68 -0.18 10.18
C SER A 200 -5.91 -1.47 10.47
N TYR A 201 -5.71 -1.75 11.75
CA TYR A 201 -5.10 -3.02 12.17
C TYR A 201 -5.52 -3.44 13.59
N VAL A 202 -5.32 -4.72 13.87
CA VAL A 202 -5.35 -5.33 15.21
C VAL A 202 -4.10 -6.18 15.35
N LYS A 203 -3.25 -5.88 16.36
CA LYS A 203 -1.91 -6.46 16.50
C LYS A 203 -1.70 -7.05 17.88
N LEU A 204 -1.18 -8.29 17.96
CA LEU A 204 -0.63 -8.82 19.19
C LEU A 204 0.71 -8.18 19.48
N ARG A 205 0.71 -7.24 20.42
CA ARG A 205 1.88 -6.43 20.74
C ARG A 205 2.89 -7.19 21.59
N GLU A 206 2.40 -7.84 22.64
CA GLU A 206 3.23 -8.62 23.56
C GLU A 206 2.47 -9.86 24.04
N LEU A 207 3.21 -10.94 24.23
CA LEU A 207 2.76 -12.16 24.87
C LEU A 207 3.88 -12.65 25.77
N THR A 208 3.55 -12.87 27.05
CA THR A 208 4.47 -13.44 28.03
C THR A 208 3.82 -14.64 28.70
N ILE A 209 4.52 -15.75 28.74
CA ILE A 209 4.11 -16.96 29.45
C ILE A 209 5.21 -17.26 30.47
N GLY A 210 4.84 -17.43 31.73
CA GLY A 210 5.82 -17.69 32.77
C GLY A 210 5.34 -18.65 33.86
N TYR A 211 6.32 -19.09 34.61
CA TYR A 211 6.13 -19.98 35.73
C TYR A 211 6.79 -19.40 37.00
N GLN A 212 6.04 -19.30 38.06
CA GLN A 212 6.52 -18.90 39.37
C GLN A 212 6.78 -20.15 40.22
N PHE A 213 8.02 -20.34 40.66
CA PHE A 213 8.38 -21.48 41.47
C PHE A 213 7.74 -21.38 42.88
N PRO A 214 7.17 -22.51 43.39
CA PRO A 214 6.63 -22.53 44.74
C PRO A 214 7.71 -22.20 45.78
N GLU A 215 7.36 -21.44 46.82
CA GLU A 215 8.26 -21.01 47.88
C GLU A 215 8.98 -22.20 48.54
N LYS A 216 8.28 -23.34 48.76
CA LYS A 216 8.84 -24.57 49.31
C LYS A 216 10.08 -25.10 48.55
N LEU A 217 10.20 -24.81 47.26
CA LEU A 217 11.33 -25.25 46.45
C LEU A 217 12.50 -24.27 46.54
N ILE A 218 12.21 -22.97 46.66
CA ILE A 218 13.23 -21.91 46.54
C ILE A 218 13.75 -21.41 47.85
N SER A 219 13.01 -21.62 48.98
CA SER A 219 13.44 -21.22 50.30
C SER A 219 14.75 -21.85 50.75
N LYS A 220 15.04 -23.08 50.30
CA LYS A 220 16.32 -23.76 50.58
C LYS A 220 17.52 -23.08 49.90
N LEU A 221 17.25 -22.24 48.87
CA LEU A 221 18.26 -21.44 48.15
C LEU A 221 18.36 -20.00 48.70
N GLY A 222 17.64 -19.70 49.78
CA GLY A 222 17.60 -18.35 50.35
C GLY A 222 16.78 -17.36 49.53
N MET A 223 15.97 -17.85 48.62
CA MET A 223 15.12 -17.01 47.76
C MET A 223 13.70 -16.90 48.29
N THR A 224 13.12 -15.71 48.22
CA THR A 224 11.73 -15.43 48.53
C THR A 224 10.82 -15.51 47.32
N ARG A 225 11.34 -15.28 46.13
CA ARG A 225 10.61 -15.40 44.87
C ARG A 225 11.57 -15.81 43.72
N LEU A 226 11.09 -16.71 42.89
CA LEU A 226 11.77 -17.09 41.63
C LEU A 226 10.71 -17.31 40.56
N SER A 227 10.90 -16.67 39.39
CA SER A 227 10.08 -16.91 38.21
C SER A 227 10.92 -16.95 36.95
N VAL A 228 10.48 -17.78 36.01
CA VAL A 228 11.01 -17.82 34.65
C VAL A 228 9.88 -17.52 33.68
N SER A 229 10.15 -16.73 32.66
CA SER A 229 9.17 -16.48 31.59
C SER A 229 9.84 -16.38 30.23
N VAL A 230 9.08 -16.74 29.20
CA VAL A 230 9.37 -16.45 27.81
C VAL A 230 8.44 -15.36 27.32
N PHE A 231 8.95 -14.46 26.52
CA PHE A 231 8.14 -13.37 25.98
C PHE A 231 8.44 -13.15 24.50
N GLY A 232 7.43 -12.65 23.80
CA GLY A 232 7.56 -12.18 22.44
C GLY A 232 6.91 -10.82 22.27
N ARG A 233 7.54 -9.95 21.44
CA ARG A 233 7.03 -8.61 21.13
C ARG A 233 6.89 -8.42 19.63
N ASN A 234 5.91 -7.57 19.24
CA ASN A 234 5.56 -7.33 17.83
C ASN A 234 5.25 -8.62 17.06
N LEU A 235 4.45 -9.51 17.65
CA LEU A 235 4.36 -10.90 17.20
C LEU A 235 3.68 -11.04 15.84
N PHE A 236 2.42 -10.57 15.72
CA PHE A 236 1.72 -10.62 14.45
C PHE A 236 0.46 -9.74 14.48
N TYR A 237 -0.06 -9.48 13.28
CA TYR A 237 -1.34 -8.84 13.09
C TYR A 237 -2.45 -9.89 13.00
N PHE A 238 -3.49 -9.76 13.83
CA PHE A 238 -4.74 -10.52 13.65
C PHE A 238 -5.49 -10.01 12.42
N TYR A 239 -5.42 -8.70 12.19
CA TYR A 239 -5.97 -8.01 11.04
C TYR A 239 -5.06 -6.86 10.62
N LYS A 240 -4.94 -6.63 9.32
CA LYS A 240 -4.24 -5.49 8.75
C LYS A 240 -4.80 -5.19 7.37
N ALA A 241 -5.30 -3.96 7.18
CA ALA A 241 -5.81 -3.49 5.89
C ALA A 241 -4.68 -3.23 4.91
N LEU A 242 -3.58 -2.61 5.37
CA LEU A 242 -2.39 -2.34 4.56
C LEU A 242 -1.61 -3.63 4.30
N LYS A 243 -1.93 -4.32 3.20
CA LYS A 243 -1.26 -5.57 2.80
C LYS A 243 0.20 -5.30 2.39
N ASN A 244 1.08 -6.29 2.61
CA ASN A 244 2.49 -6.31 2.19
C ASN A 244 3.41 -5.26 2.82
N TYR A 245 2.89 -4.30 3.59
CA TYR A 245 3.66 -3.25 4.27
C TYR A 245 3.35 -3.24 5.76
N ASP A 246 4.27 -2.70 6.56
CA ASP A 246 4.03 -2.55 7.99
C ASP A 246 3.14 -1.32 8.24
N ALA A 247 2.02 -1.51 8.93
CA ALA A 247 1.06 -0.45 9.25
C ALA A 247 1.64 0.64 10.17
N GLU A 248 2.76 0.38 10.82
CA GLU A 248 3.46 1.30 11.72
C GLU A 248 4.69 1.95 11.08
N SER A 249 4.97 1.62 9.81
CA SER A 249 6.08 2.19 9.04
C SER A 249 5.69 3.58 8.53
N SER A 250 6.49 4.60 8.84
CA SER A 250 6.30 5.97 8.36
C SER A 250 7.63 6.62 8.03
N VAL A 251 7.62 7.64 7.15
CA VAL A 251 8.85 8.35 6.73
C VAL A 251 9.35 9.39 7.71
N GLY A 252 8.55 9.79 8.69
CA GLY A 252 8.95 10.87 9.59
C GLY A 252 8.20 10.89 10.90
N THR A 253 8.59 11.86 11.74
CA THR A 253 8.07 12.02 13.11
C THR A 253 7.01 13.10 13.24
N SER A 254 6.83 13.97 12.24
CA SER A 254 5.76 14.97 12.26
C SER A 254 4.41 14.28 12.02
N TRP A 255 3.36 14.90 12.55
CA TRP A 255 2.00 14.37 12.41
C TRP A 255 1.61 14.07 10.95
N ALA A 256 1.89 14.98 10.03
CA ALA A 256 1.58 14.79 8.61
C ALA A 256 2.46 13.73 7.94
N SER A 257 3.75 13.65 8.28
CA SER A 257 4.67 12.67 7.70
C SER A 257 4.43 11.24 8.19
N GLN A 258 3.74 11.05 9.32
CA GLN A 258 3.30 9.73 9.77
C GLN A 258 2.25 9.10 8.86
N ALA A 259 1.60 9.88 8.01
CA ALA A 259 0.67 9.39 7.01
C ALA A 259 1.35 8.92 5.71
N VAL A 260 2.67 8.96 5.63
CA VAL A 260 3.41 8.54 4.43
C VAL A 260 4.24 7.31 4.73
N VAL A 261 4.04 6.24 3.97
CA VAL A 261 4.85 5.01 3.99
C VAL A 261 5.86 5.07 2.86
N GLY A 262 7.13 5.21 3.19
CA GLY A 262 8.20 5.46 2.21
C GLY A 262 9.52 4.80 2.58
N GLY A 263 9.57 3.48 2.69
CA GLY A 263 10.83 2.74 2.83
C GLY A 263 11.52 2.81 4.18
N SER A 264 10.80 3.17 5.24
CA SER A 264 11.30 3.06 6.61
C SER A 264 11.46 1.59 7.03
N THR A 265 12.34 1.34 8.00
CA THR A 265 12.54 0.00 8.57
C THR A 265 11.26 -0.50 9.23
N THR A 266 10.89 -1.73 8.93
CA THR A 266 9.76 -2.40 9.58
C THR A 266 10.12 -2.75 11.03
N ALA A 267 9.10 -2.77 11.90
CA ALA A 267 9.28 -3.20 13.28
C ALA A 267 9.72 -4.67 13.35
N THR A 268 10.74 -4.95 14.17
CA THR A 268 11.27 -6.31 14.36
C THR A 268 10.45 -7.08 15.39
N ARG A 269 10.36 -8.39 15.20
CA ARG A 269 9.87 -9.31 16.24
C ARG A 269 11.02 -9.61 17.21
N ASN A 270 10.74 -9.51 18.49
CA ASN A 270 11.70 -9.80 19.53
C ASN A 270 11.19 -10.93 20.41
N PHE A 271 12.08 -11.88 20.72
CA PHE A 271 11.81 -12.97 21.66
C PHE A 271 12.88 -12.97 22.73
N GLY A 272 12.48 -13.33 23.93
CA GLY A 272 13.42 -13.38 25.03
C GLY A 272 12.96 -14.29 26.16
N VAL A 273 13.88 -14.52 27.09
CA VAL A 273 13.66 -15.24 28.34
C VAL A 273 13.97 -14.27 29.47
N SER A 274 13.15 -14.27 30.50
CA SER A 274 13.38 -13.50 31.72
C SER A 274 13.43 -14.44 32.93
N LEU A 275 14.44 -14.26 33.74
CA LEU A 275 14.57 -14.90 35.06
C LEU A 275 14.55 -13.79 36.11
N ARG A 276 13.62 -13.89 37.07
CA ARG A 276 13.51 -12.95 38.19
C ARG A 276 13.68 -13.70 39.51
N ALA A 277 14.64 -13.29 40.29
CA ALA A 277 14.88 -13.83 41.63
C ALA A 277 14.83 -12.70 42.65
N SER A 278 14.27 -12.99 43.84
CA SER A 278 14.29 -12.12 45.03
C SER A 278 14.82 -12.94 46.19
N PHE A 279 15.65 -12.34 47.02
CA PHE A 279 16.30 -12.94 48.19
C PHE A 279 15.77 -12.33 49.46
#